data_3d8437c1ba4297ffee1782d9f8849a38
#
_entry.id   3d8437c1ba4297ffee1782d9f8849a38
#
_cell.length_a   1.000
_cell.length_b   1.000
_cell.length_c   1.000
_cell.angle_alpha   90.00
_cell.angle_beta   90.00
_cell.angle_gamma   90.00
#
_symmetry.space_group_name_H-M   'P 1'
#
loop_
_entity.id
_entity.type
_entity.pdbx_description
1 polymer ?
#
loop_
_entity_poly.entity_id
_entity_poly.type
_entity_poly.pdbx_seq_one_letter_code
_entity_poly.pdbx_strand_id
1 'polypeptide(L)'
;MQKIFPTDKFKDIETPFYYYDSDLLHETLEKINEEVKRHEGFVVHYAIKANANPRVLSIINHAGLGADCVSGGEIQRSLDSGFPAKKIVYAGVGKADWEINLGLDRNIFCFNVESIAELEVINELAGKKGKVANICFRINPNVGAHTHAKITTGLAENKFGIAMQDMEAAIHTALEMDNVRFVGLHFHIGSQILDMSDFQALCNRINDIQDNLEKQHIRVENINVGGGLGIDYQHPDRIPIPDFKAYFDTYAHHLKLREGQKLHFELGRAVVGQMGSLITRTLYVKQGTAKQFAIVDAGMTDLIRPALYQAYHKIENISNDDAKQTYDVVGPICESSDVFAKAVDLNTVHRGDFIALRSAGAYGEIMASQYNCRKLPIGYMSDEL
;
A
#
# COMPACT_ATOMS: atom_id res chain seq x y z
N MET A 1 -12.13 -24.21 18.05
CA MET A 1 -11.65 -23.03 17.31
C MET A 1 -12.18 -23.13 15.89
N GLN A 2 -12.77 -22.08 15.38
CA GLN A 2 -13.18 -22.04 13.97
C GLN A 2 -11.89 -22.09 13.14
N LYS A 3 -11.78 -23.04 12.20
CA LYS A 3 -10.59 -23.10 11.32
C LYS A 3 -10.59 -21.85 10.45
N ILE A 4 -9.55 -21.02 10.59
CA ILE A 4 -9.36 -19.78 9.82
C ILE A 4 -9.30 -20.08 8.30
N PHE A 5 -8.80 -21.27 7.92
CA PHE A 5 -8.63 -21.69 6.55
C PHE A 5 -9.55 -22.87 6.19
N PRO A 6 -10.30 -22.79 5.08
CA PRO A 6 -11.11 -23.88 4.57
C PRO A 6 -10.24 -24.90 3.81
N THR A 7 -9.34 -25.60 4.53
CA THR A 7 -8.32 -26.48 3.94
C THR A 7 -8.90 -27.59 3.05
N ASP A 8 -10.16 -27.99 3.29
CA ASP A 8 -10.82 -28.98 2.43
C ASP A 8 -11.08 -28.43 1.02
N LYS A 9 -11.38 -27.14 0.89
CA LYS A 9 -11.56 -26.47 -0.41
C LYS A 9 -10.24 -26.25 -1.14
N PHE A 10 -9.11 -26.21 -0.44
CA PHE A 10 -7.79 -26.02 -1.04
C PHE A 10 -7.25 -27.23 -1.77
N LYS A 11 -7.84 -28.42 -1.51
CA LYS A 11 -7.34 -29.69 -2.08
C LYS A 11 -7.38 -29.73 -3.61
N ASP A 12 -8.36 -29.05 -4.21
CA ASP A 12 -8.60 -29.02 -5.64
C ASP A 12 -7.96 -27.81 -6.34
N ILE A 13 -7.24 -26.96 -5.59
CA ILE A 13 -6.59 -25.76 -6.11
C ILE A 13 -5.09 -26.03 -6.33
N GLU A 14 -4.56 -25.64 -7.50
CA GLU A 14 -3.13 -25.71 -7.80
C GLU A 14 -2.38 -24.69 -6.91
N THR A 15 -1.45 -25.17 -6.08
CA THR A 15 -0.57 -24.32 -5.28
C THR A 15 0.69 -23.92 -6.08
N PRO A 16 1.34 -22.76 -5.75
CA PRO A 16 0.92 -21.78 -4.74
C PRO A 16 -0.18 -20.85 -5.24
N PHE A 17 -1.00 -20.35 -4.32
CA PHE A 17 -2.04 -19.37 -4.61
C PHE A 17 -2.23 -18.40 -3.45
N TYR A 18 -2.82 -17.22 -3.71
CA TYR A 18 -3.24 -16.28 -2.68
C TYR A 18 -4.68 -16.57 -2.26
N TYR A 19 -4.91 -16.71 -0.98
CA TYR A 19 -6.23 -16.76 -0.36
C TYR A 19 -6.54 -15.40 0.25
N TYR A 20 -7.66 -14.81 -0.15
CA TYR A 20 -8.13 -13.53 0.33
C TYR A 20 -9.44 -13.69 1.10
N ASP A 21 -9.42 -13.33 2.37
CA ASP A 21 -10.59 -13.32 3.26
C ASP A 21 -11.45 -12.09 2.92
N SER A 22 -12.56 -12.33 2.21
CA SER A 22 -13.50 -11.27 1.80
C SER A 22 -14.23 -10.65 2.99
N ASP A 23 -14.56 -11.44 4.01
CA ASP A 23 -15.26 -10.96 5.19
C ASP A 23 -14.36 -9.99 5.98
N LEU A 24 -13.09 -10.35 6.19
CA LEU A 24 -12.13 -9.47 6.85
C LEU A 24 -11.89 -8.18 6.04
N LEU A 25 -11.91 -8.24 4.70
CA LEU A 25 -11.81 -7.04 3.88
C LEU A 25 -13.03 -6.13 4.07
N HIS A 26 -14.25 -6.70 4.06
CA HIS A 26 -15.46 -5.93 4.31
C HIS A 26 -15.46 -5.28 5.70
N GLU A 27 -15.14 -6.03 6.75
CA GLU A 27 -15.04 -5.50 8.12
C GLU A 27 -14.01 -4.37 8.22
N THR A 28 -12.86 -4.52 7.55
CA THR A 28 -11.81 -3.49 7.51
C THR A 28 -12.32 -2.20 6.86
N LEU A 29 -13.02 -2.30 5.72
CA LEU A 29 -13.58 -1.16 5.00
C LEU A 29 -14.73 -0.50 5.76
N GLU A 30 -15.58 -1.28 6.42
CA GLU A 30 -16.62 -0.76 7.31
C GLU A 30 -16.00 0.05 8.45
N LYS A 31 -14.93 -0.47 9.07
CA LYS A 31 -14.22 0.24 10.14
C LYS A 31 -13.59 1.54 9.68
N ILE A 32 -12.96 1.56 8.51
CA ILE A 32 -12.45 2.79 7.90
C ILE A 32 -13.58 3.81 7.71
N ASN A 33 -14.70 3.38 7.13
CA ASN A 33 -15.82 4.26 6.84
C ASN A 33 -16.51 4.79 8.10
N GLU A 34 -16.63 3.97 9.16
CA GLU A 34 -17.13 4.40 10.46
C GLU A 34 -16.27 5.53 11.03
N GLU A 35 -14.96 5.35 11.05
CA GLU A 35 -14.06 6.34 11.63
C GLU A 35 -13.97 7.61 10.78
N VAL A 36 -13.92 7.49 9.46
CA VAL A 36 -13.90 8.65 8.55
C VAL A 36 -15.16 9.51 8.69
N LYS A 37 -16.35 8.90 8.84
CA LYS A 37 -17.61 9.64 9.03
C LYS A 37 -17.66 10.49 10.30
N ARG A 38 -16.79 10.23 11.27
CA ARG A 38 -16.68 11.03 12.50
C ARG A 38 -15.97 12.36 12.28
N HIS A 39 -15.27 12.52 11.15
CA HIS A 39 -14.42 13.67 10.86
C HIS A 39 -14.82 14.29 9.52
N GLU A 40 -15.38 15.50 9.58
CA GLU A 40 -15.75 16.23 8.37
C GLU A 40 -14.50 16.52 7.51
N GLY A 41 -14.63 16.33 6.19
CA GLY A 41 -13.56 16.62 5.24
C GLY A 41 -12.49 15.53 5.08
N PHE A 42 -12.58 14.41 5.80
CA PHE A 42 -11.65 13.29 5.63
C PHE A 42 -12.02 12.46 4.39
N VAL A 43 -11.03 12.14 3.56
CA VAL A 43 -11.19 11.36 2.32
C VAL A 43 -10.10 10.30 2.25
N VAL A 44 -10.47 9.05 2.02
CA VAL A 44 -9.51 7.94 1.89
C VAL A 44 -9.41 7.49 0.45
N HIS A 45 -8.17 7.37 -0.05
CA HIS A 45 -7.81 6.75 -1.31
C HIS A 45 -7.08 5.44 -1.01
N TYR A 46 -7.44 4.39 -1.72
CA TYR A 46 -6.75 3.12 -1.64
C TYR A 46 -5.53 3.11 -2.57
N ALA A 47 -4.37 2.76 -2.04
CA ALA A 47 -3.13 2.66 -2.83
C ALA A 47 -3.11 1.36 -3.64
N ILE A 48 -3.37 1.47 -4.95
CA ILE A 48 -3.52 0.35 -5.89
C ILE A 48 -2.29 -0.57 -5.89
N LYS A 49 -1.12 0.00 -5.75
CA LYS A 49 0.17 -0.74 -5.66
C LYS A 49 0.24 -1.80 -4.56
N ALA A 50 -0.64 -1.72 -3.55
CA ALA A 50 -0.66 -2.71 -2.48
C ALA A 50 -1.26 -4.04 -2.96
N ASN A 51 -2.35 -4.00 -3.72
CA ASN A 51 -3.00 -5.15 -4.35
C ASN A 51 -3.94 -4.64 -5.45
N ALA A 52 -3.72 -5.08 -6.69
CA ALA A 52 -4.53 -4.68 -7.85
C ALA A 52 -5.40 -5.82 -8.39
N ASN A 53 -5.69 -6.84 -7.57
CA ASN A 53 -6.63 -7.89 -7.95
C ASN A 53 -8.01 -7.28 -8.23
N PRO A 54 -8.64 -7.56 -9.39
CA PRO A 54 -9.89 -6.91 -9.79
C PRO A 54 -11.04 -7.09 -8.79
N ARG A 55 -11.14 -8.26 -8.13
CA ARG A 55 -12.17 -8.54 -7.13
C ARG A 55 -11.97 -7.68 -5.88
N VAL A 56 -10.71 -7.61 -5.40
CA VAL A 56 -10.34 -6.74 -4.28
C VAL A 56 -10.66 -5.28 -4.58
N LEU A 57 -10.28 -4.80 -5.77
CA LEU A 57 -10.56 -3.42 -6.19
C LEU A 57 -12.06 -3.13 -6.30
N SER A 58 -12.85 -4.08 -6.80
CA SER A 58 -14.31 -3.95 -6.88
C SER A 58 -14.92 -3.76 -5.49
N ILE A 59 -14.54 -4.57 -4.51
CA ILE A 59 -15.03 -4.45 -3.13
C ILE A 59 -14.66 -3.08 -2.55
N ILE A 60 -13.41 -2.64 -2.72
CA ILE A 60 -12.94 -1.34 -2.20
C ILE A 60 -13.68 -0.16 -2.86
N ASN A 61 -13.90 -0.22 -4.18
CA ASN A 61 -14.68 0.78 -4.88
C ASN A 61 -16.13 0.85 -4.38
N HIS A 62 -16.78 -0.30 -4.19
CA HIS A 62 -18.16 -0.35 -3.64
C HIS A 62 -18.24 0.20 -2.21
N ALA A 63 -17.18 0.09 -1.42
CA ALA A 63 -17.08 0.73 -0.11
C ALA A 63 -16.93 2.26 -0.19
N GLY A 64 -16.71 2.82 -1.39
CA GLY A 64 -16.73 4.26 -1.66
C GLY A 64 -15.37 4.96 -1.53
N LEU A 65 -14.27 4.26 -1.31
CA LEU A 65 -12.92 4.84 -1.29
C LEU A 65 -12.53 5.37 -2.68
N GLY A 66 -11.59 6.32 -2.71
CA GLY A 66 -10.89 6.73 -3.93
C GLY A 66 -9.71 5.80 -4.26
N ALA A 67 -8.93 6.14 -5.29
CA ALA A 67 -7.74 5.41 -5.68
C ALA A 67 -6.49 6.30 -5.67
N ASP A 68 -5.41 5.82 -5.06
CA ASP A 68 -4.06 6.37 -5.20
C ASP A 68 -3.29 5.52 -6.20
N CYS A 69 -2.91 6.13 -7.32
CA CYS A 69 -2.23 5.51 -8.45
C CYS A 69 -0.81 6.05 -8.61
N VAL A 70 0.11 5.19 -9.03
CA VAL A 70 1.51 5.56 -9.26
C VAL A 70 1.99 5.22 -10.68
N SER A 71 1.06 4.84 -11.55
CA SER A 71 1.30 4.64 -12.98
C SER A 71 0.00 4.79 -13.79
N GLY A 72 0.13 5.00 -15.11
CA GLY A 72 -1.02 4.98 -16.02
C GLY A 72 -1.74 3.63 -16.04
N GLY A 73 -0.99 2.53 -15.85
CA GLY A 73 -1.57 1.20 -15.70
C GLY A 73 -2.49 1.09 -14.48
N GLU A 74 -2.11 1.68 -13.36
CA GLU A 74 -2.96 1.72 -12.16
C GLU A 74 -4.18 2.63 -12.34
N ILE A 75 -4.04 3.76 -13.03
CA ILE A 75 -5.19 4.61 -13.39
C ILE A 75 -6.19 3.81 -14.22
N GLN A 76 -5.73 3.12 -15.29
CA GLN A 76 -6.60 2.32 -16.14
C GLN A 76 -7.24 1.19 -15.34
N ARG A 77 -6.47 0.46 -14.52
CA ARG A 77 -6.97 -0.61 -13.65
C ARG A 77 -8.06 -0.11 -12.69
N SER A 78 -7.87 1.07 -12.12
CA SER A 78 -8.86 1.69 -11.21
C SER A 78 -10.16 2.02 -11.95
N LEU A 79 -10.06 2.62 -13.14
CA LEU A 79 -11.22 2.94 -13.99
C LEU A 79 -11.98 1.68 -14.40
N ASP A 80 -11.27 0.63 -14.83
CA ASP A 80 -11.85 -0.67 -15.21
C ASP A 80 -12.55 -1.36 -14.03
N SER A 81 -12.09 -1.09 -12.80
CA SER A 81 -12.69 -1.59 -11.56
C SER A 81 -13.81 -0.68 -11.01
N GLY A 82 -14.19 0.38 -11.76
CA GLY A 82 -15.32 1.24 -11.46
C GLY A 82 -15.02 2.46 -10.59
N PHE A 83 -13.77 2.72 -10.21
CA PHE A 83 -13.45 3.93 -9.45
C PHE A 83 -13.77 5.19 -10.24
N PRO A 84 -14.52 6.15 -9.66
CA PRO A 84 -14.78 7.43 -10.33
C PRO A 84 -13.47 8.20 -10.56
N ALA A 85 -13.23 8.67 -11.78
CA ALA A 85 -11.99 9.40 -12.11
C ALA A 85 -11.73 10.58 -11.15
N LYS A 86 -12.79 11.29 -10.73
CA LYS A 86 -12.70 12.39 -9.75
C LYS A 86 -12.31 11.98 -8.33
N LYS A 87 -12.12 10.68 -8.07
CA LYS A 87 -11.59 10.13 -6.82
C LYS A 87 -10.21 9.49 -7.00
N ILE A 88 -9.58 9.68 -8.17
CA ILE A 88 -8.24 9.17 -8.48
C ILE A 88 -7.22 10.28 -8.26
N VAL A 89 -6.20 10.01 -7.46
CA VAL A 89 -4.98 10.81 -7.33
C VAL A 89 -3.82 10.07 -8.00
N TYR A 90 -2.88 10.81 -8.62
CA TYR A 90 -1.78 10.23 -9.35
C TYR A 90 -0.44 10.78 -8.85
N ALA A 91 0.34 9.94 -8.17
CA ALA A 91 1.66 10.21 -7.63
C ALA A 91 2.77 9.49 -8.43
N GLY A 92 4.02 9.67 -8.03
CA GLY A 92 5.19 9.01 -8.62
C GLY A 92 6.09 9.96 -9.39
N VAL A 93 7.41 9.72 -9.28
CA VAL A 93 8.49 10.61 -9.78
C VAL A 93 8.72 10.51 -11.30
N GLY A 94 8.12 9.54 -11.97
CA GLY A 94 8.41 9.24 -13.37
C GLY A 94 7.15 9.11 -14.22
N LYS A 95 6.26 10.11 -14.16
CA LYS A 95 5.07 10.14 -15.02
C LYS A 95 5.45 10.41 -16.47
N ALA A 96 5.19 9.44 -17.36
CA ALA A 96 5.42 9.62 -18.79
C ALA A 96 4.29 10.43 -19.43
N ASP A 97 4.54 11.04 -20.60
CA ASP A 97 3.58 11.89 -21.32
C ASP A 97 2.25 11.17 -21.56
N TRP A 98 2.27 9.89 -21.93
CA TRP A 98 1.04 9.13 -22.18
C TRP A 98 0.22 8.91 -20.90
N GLU A 99 0.86 8.78 -19.74
CA GLU A 99 0.21 8.61 -18.44
C GLU A 99 -0.41 9.93 -17.98
N ILE A 100 0.32 11.04 -18.15
CA ILE A 100 -0.22 12.39 -17.90
C ILE A 100 -1.41 12.64 -18.80
N ASN A 101 -1.29 12.34 -20.11
CA ASN A 101 -2.38 12.48 -21.06
C ASN A 101 -3.60 11.63 -20.69
N LEU A 102 -3.40 10.38 -20.21
CA LEU A 102 -4.48 9.54 -19.71
C LEU A 102 -5.21 10.21 -18.53
N GLY A 103 -4.46 10.70 -17.54
CA GLY A 103 -5.04 11.41 -16.39
C GLY A 103 -5.83 12.66 -16.80
N LEU A 104 -5.29 13.46 -17.74
CA LEU A 104 -5.95 14.63 -18.30
C LEU A 104 -7.23 14.26 -19.04
N ASP A 105 -7.19 13.23 -19.90
CA ASP A 105 -8.35 12.81 -20.71
C ASP A 105 -9.48 12.27 -19.83
N ARG A 106 -9.14 11.57 -18.76
CA ARG A 106 -10.10 11.01 -17.80
C ARG A 106 -10.56 12.02 -16.75
N ASN A 107 -9.95 13.22 -16.68
CA ASN A 107 -10.23 14.25 -15.68
C ASN A 107 -10.11 13.68 -14.25
N ILE A 108 -8.97 13.06 -13.94
CA ILE A 108 -8.70 12.59 -12.58
C ILE A 108 -8.74 13.74 -11.57
N PHE A 109 -8.84 13.42 -10.28
CA PHE A 109 -8.96 14.46 -9.26
C PHE A 109 -7.74 15.37 -9.21
N CYS A 110 -6.52 14.77 -9.14
CA CYS A 110 -5.30 15.54 -8.93
C CYS A 110 -4.05 14.77 -9.36
N PHE A 111 -3.05 15.51 -9.87
CA PHE A 111 -1.67 15.04 -10.02
C PHE A 111 -0.86 15.47 -8.78
N ASN A 112 -0.24 14.52 -8.08
CA ASN A 112 0.72 14.79 -7.02
C ASN A 112 2.09 14.97 -7.69
N VAL A 113 2.51 16.23 -7.87
CA VAL A 113 3.69 16.64 -8.62
C VAL A 113 4.94 16.58 -7.75
N GLU A 114 6.01 16.05 -8.29
CA GLU A 114 7.23 15.75 -7.53
C GLU A 114 8.44 16.59 -7.95
N SER A 115 8.32 17.41 -9.02
CA SER A 115 9.37 18.32 -9.49
C SER A 115 8.82 19.45 -10.35
N ILE A 116 9.62 20.53 -10.50
CA ILE A 116 9.28 21.64 -11.42
C ILE A 116 9.27 21.17 -12.87
N ALA A 117 10.22 20.32 -13.27
CA ALA A 117 10.25 19.78 -14.64
C ALA A 117 8.96 18.99 -14.96
N GLU A 118 8.42 18.23 -14.01
CA GLU A 118 7.15 17.54 -14.16
C GLU A 118 5.98 18.55 -14.27
N LEU A 119 5.98 19.59 -13.44
CA LEU A 119 4.97 20.67 -13.49
C LEU A 119 4.91 21.31 -14.88
N GLU A 120 6.07 21.66 -15.47
CA GLU A 120 6.17 22.25 -16.80
C GLU A 120 5.58 21.34 -17.87
N VAL A 121 5.88 20.04 -17.82
CA VAL A 121 5.32 19.04 -18.76
C VAL A 121 3.81 18.91 -18.59
N ILE A 122 3.29 18.85 -17.36
CA ILE A 122 1.84 18.79 -17.12
C ILE A 122 1.15 20.04 -17.68
N ASN A 123 1.71 21.24 -17.43
CA ASN A 123 1.18 22.49 -17.95
C ASN A 123 1.15 22.50 -19.49
N GLU A 124 2.24 22.08 -20.15
CA GLU A 124 2.31 21.99 -21.60
C GLU A 124 1.26 21.02 -22.19
N LEU A 125 1.20 19.79 -21.64
CA LEU A 125 0.28 18.75 -22.14
C LEU A 125 -1.18 19.12 -21.87
N ALA A 126 -1.49 19.75 -20.74
CA ALA A 126 -2.82 20.27 -20.44
C ALA A 126 -3.21 21.38 -21.41
N GLY A 127 -2.30 22.32 -21.69
CA GLY A 127 -2.52 23.39 -22.66
C GLY A 127 -2.79 22.89 -24.08
N LYS A 128 -2.03 21.89 -24.55
CA LYS A 128 -2.27 21.22 -25.85
C LYS A 128 -3.68 20.61 -25.96
N LYS A 129 -4.31 20.30 -24.84
CA LYS A 129 -5.67 19.73 -24.76
C LYS A 129 -6.76 20.77 -24.42
N GLY A 130 -6.39 22.02 -24.19
CA GLY A 130 -7.30 23.07 -23.71
C GLY A 130 -7.90 22.75 -22.34
N LYS A 131 -7.11 22.10 -21.47
CA LYS A 131 -7.51 21.70 -20.13
C LYS A 131 -6.69 22.38 -19.04
N VAL A 132 -7.23 22.39 -17.83
CA VAL A 132 -6.51 22.82 -16.62
C VAL A 132 -6.38 21.58 -15.69
N ALA A 133 -5.14 21.23 -15.36
CA ALA A 133 -4.85 20.12 -14.47
C ALA A 133 -4.84 20.58 -13.01
N ASN A 134 -5.60 19.91 -12.14
CA ASN A 134 -5.42 20.09 -10.70
C ASN A 134 -4.12 19.43 -10.25
N ILE A 135 -3.32 20.17 -9.49
CA ILE A 135 -2.04 19.66 -8.96
C ILE A 135 -1.95 19.88 -7.45
N CYS A 136 -1.36 18.90 -6.77
CA CYS A 136 -0.80 19.04 -5.44
C CYS A 136 0.71 18.87 -5.51
N PHE A 137 1.48 19.66 -4.79
CA PHE A 137 2.92 19.39 -4.69
C PHE A 137 3.20 18.36 -3.60
N ARG A 138 3.92 17.30 -3.95
CA ARG A 138 4.52 16.41 -2.96
C ARG A 138 5.74 17.08 -2.38
N ILE A 139 5.65 17.37 -1.10
CA ILE A 139 6.71 18.02 -0.33
C ILE A 139 7.38 16.98 0.56
N ASN A 140 8.70 16.98 0.55
CA ASN A 140 9.48 16.22 1.53
C ASN A 140 9.52 17.01 2.85
N PRO A 141 8.80 16.57 3.90
CA PRO A 141 8.66 17.36 5.12
C PRO A 141 9.92 17.32 6.00
N ASN A 142 10.92 16.54 5.62
CA ASN A 142 12.11 16.26 6.43
C ASN A 142 11.76 15.78 7.86
N VAL A 143 10.76 14.94 7.94
CA VAL A 143 10.33 14.26 9.17
C VAL A 143 10.73 12.79 9.04
N GLY A 144 11.54 12.30 9.96
CA GLY A 144 11.91 10.88 10.03
C GLY A 144 10.76 10.05 10.58
N ALA A 145 10.56 8.85 10.03
CA ALA A 145 9.67 7.84 10.61
C ALA A 145 10.49 6.64 11.11
N HIS A 146 10.05 6.02 12.20
CA HIS A 146 10.71 4.84 12.79
C HIS A 146 10.44 3.58 11.94
N THR A 147 10.98 3.54 10.71
CA THR A 147 10.74 2.48 9.74
C THR A 147 12.04 1.96 9.12
N HIS A 148 11.94 0.85 8.38
CA HIS A 148 13.08 0.29 7.65
C HIS A 148 13.59 1.29 6.59
N ALA A 149 14.92 1.47 6.46
CA ALA A 149 15.56 2.46 5.58
C ALA A 149 15.07 2.42 4.11
N LYS A 150 14.71 1.24 3.59
CA LYS A 150 14.21 1.07 2.20
C LYS A 150 12.75 1.55 1.99
N ILE A 151 12.00 1.83 3.06
CA ILE A 151 10.60 2.26 2.99
C ILE A 151 10.36 3.62 3.66
N THR A 152 11.41 4.29 4.16
CA THR A 152 11.37 5.66 4.65
C THR A 152 11.49 6.62 3.46
N THR A 153 10.56 7.56 3.31
CA THR A 153 10.49 8.50 2.19
C THR A 153 10.54 9.97 2.59
N GLY A 154 10.56 10.26 3.88
CA GLY A 154 10.47 11.61 4.43
C GLY A 154 11.81 12.33 4.66
N LEU A 155 12.97 11.76 4.27
CA LEU A 155 14.30 12.33 4.50
C LEU A 155 14.74 13.28 3.38
N ALA A 156 15.63 14.21 3.70
CA ALA A 156 16.03 15.33 2.84
C ALA A 156 16.59 14.91 1.47
N GLU A 157 17.38 13.83 1.40
CA GLU A 157 17.91 13.32 0.12
C GLU A 157 17.17 12.04 -0.28
N ASN A 158 16.05 12.22 -0.97
CA ASN A 158 15.26 11.12 -1.52
C ASN A 158 14.82 11.52 -2.94
N LYS A 159 14.61 10.52 -3.81
CA LYS A 159 14.09 10.77 -5.16
C LYS A 159 12.66 11.33 -5.17
N PHE A 160 11.96 11.29 -4.05
CA PHE A 160 10.56 11.68 -3.94
C PHE A 160 10.38 13.10 -3.40
N GLY A 161 9.46 13.81 -4.03
CA GLY A 161 8.98 15.11 -3.58
C GLY A 161 9.94 16.27 -3.79
N ILE A 162 9.41 17.46 -3.63
CA ILE A 162 10.13 18.73 -3.69
C ILE A 162 10.71 19.01 -2.29
N ALA A 163 11.95 19.50 -2.23
CA ALA A 163 12.58 19.89 -0.98
C ALA A 163 11.82 21.07 -0.33
N MET A 164 11.78 21.11 1.00
CA MET A 164 11.09 22.16 1.75
C MET A 164 11.50 23.58 1.35
N GLN A 165 12.79 23.78 1.08
CA GLN A 165 13.35 25.07 0.70
C GLN A 165 12.86 25.56 -0.66
N ASP A 166 12.45 24.64 -1.56
CA ASP A 166 12.02 24.94 -2.93
C ASP A 166 10.50 25.01 -3.06
N MET A 167 9.75 24.66 -1.99
CA MET A 167 8.29 24.56 -1.99
C MET A 167 7.60 25.86 -2.38
N GLU A 168 7.99 26.97 -1.76
CA GLU A 168 7.34 28.26 -2.01
C GLU A 168 7.57 28.72 -3.45
N ALA A 169 8.80 28.58 -3.97
CA ALA A 169 9.11 28.89 -5.36
C ALA A 169 8.28 28.02 -6.33
N ALA A 170 8.13 26.72 -6.03
CA ALA A 170 7.32 25.82 -6.85
C ALA A 170 5.84 26.24 -6.87
N ILE A 171 5.28 26.63 -5.73
CA ILE A 171 3.89 27.12 -5.64
C ILE A 171 3.72 28.39 -6.45
N HIS A 172 4.62 29.39 -6.31
CA HIS A 172 4.56 30.62 -7.10
C HIS A 172 4.65 30.34 -8.60
N THR A 173 5.54 29.45 -9.03
CA THR A 173 5.63 29.03 -10.44
C THR A 173 4.30 28.44 -10.94
N ALA A 174 3.65 27.59 -10.16
CA ALA A 174 2.37 27.01 -10.54
C ALA A 174 1.23 28.03 -10.60
N LEU A 175 1.24 29.05 -9.72
CA LEU A 175 0.24 30.11 -9.71
C LEU A 175 0.34 31.06 -10.92
N GLU A 176 1.48 31.10 -11.61
CA GLU A 176 1.71 31.88 -12.83
C GLU A 176 1.37 31.09 -14.12
N MET A 177 1.08 29.78 -14.01
CA MET A 177 0.82 28.91 -15.16
C MET A 177 -0.67 28.83 -15.50
N ASP A 178 -1.03 28.94 -16.78
CA ASP A 178 -2.44 28.99 -17.25
C ASP A 178 -3.14 27.61 -17.25
N ASN A 179 -2.39 26.50 -17.36
CA ASN A 179 -2.96 25.19 -17.61
C ASN A 179 -2.84 24.23 -16.42
N VAL A 180 -2.43 24.73 -15.27
CA VAL A 180 -2.45 24.01 -13.98
C VAL A 180 -3.16 24.83 -12.92
N ARG A 181 -3.77 24.15 -11.95
CA ARG A 181 -4.37 24.75 -10.78
C ARG A 181 -3.77 24.11 -9.53
N PHE A 182 -3.05 24.90 -8.75
CA PHE A 182 -2.60 24.48 -7.44
C PHE A 182 -3.78 24.31 -6.48
N VAL A 183 -4.02 23.08 -6.01
CA VAL A 183 -5.13 22.76 -5.12
C VAL A 183 -4.68 22.23 -3.77
N GLY A 184 -3.41 21.92 -3.56
CA GLY A 184 -2.99 21.39 -2.29
C GLY A 184 -1.55 20.92 -2.16
N LEU A 185 -1.27 20.35 -0.99
CA LEU A 185 0.01 19.75 -0.65
C LEU A 185 -0.17 18.26 -0.38
N HIS A 186 0.83 17.49 -0.78
CA HIS A 186 0.90 16.04 -0.56
C HIS A 186 2.17 15.71 0.22
N PHE A 187 2.05 14.78 1.16
CA PHE A 187 3.13 14.29 2.01
C PHE A 187 3.11 12.77 2.09
N HIS A 188 4.26 12.16 2.29
CA HIS A 188 4.34 10.73 2.60
C HIS A 188 5.66 10.45 3.31
N ILE A 189 5.59 9.98 4.55
CA ILE A 189 6.78 9.84 5.42
C ILE A 189 7.33 8.41 5.49
N GLY A 190 6.59 7.41 5.03
CA GLY A 190 7.05 6.03 5.05
C GLY A 190 5.92 5.00 5.01
N SER A 191 6.27 3.76 5.30
CA SER A 191 5.34 2.62 5.29
C SER A 191 5.62 1.72 6.49
N GLN A 192 4.61 0.97 6.96
CA GLN A 192 4.68 0.11 8.14
C GLN A 192 5.00 0.91 9.43
N ILE A 193 4.35 2.05 9.60
CA ILE A 193 4.47 2.91 10.78
C ILE A 193 3.45 2.44 11.82
N LEU A 194 3.92 2.11 13.01
CA LEU A 194 3.10 1.65 14.14
C LEU A 194 3.06 2.68 15.27
N ASP A 195 4.00 3.63 15.28
CA ASP A 195 4.06 4.69 16.28
C ASP A 195 3.28 5.93 15.80
N MET A 196 2.19 6.26 16.48
CA MET A 196 1.36 7.43 16.17
C MET A 196 2.11 8.75 16.32
N SER A 197 3.21 8.80 17.09
CA SER A 197 4.03 10.00 17.25
C SER A 197 4.68 10.47 15.95
N ASP A 198 4.95 9.56 15.01
CA ASP A 198 5.47 9.92 13.67
C ASP A 198 4.44 10.73 12.89
N PHE A 199 3.17 10.32 12.96
CA PHE A 199 2.06 11.05 12.31
C PHE A 199 1.77 12.39 13.02
N GLN A 200 1.91 12.43 14.35
CA GLN A 200 1.82 13.69 15.10
C GLN A 200 2.92 14.68 14.69
N ALA A 201 4.16 14.21 14.52
CA ALA A 201 5.27 15.04 14.05
C ALA A 201 4.99 15.61 12.64
N LEU A 202 4.41 14.80 11.75
CA LEU A 202 3.96 15.26 10.44
C LEU A 202 2.88 16.35 10.55
N CYS A 203 1.88 16.17 11.41
CA CYS A 203 0.83 17.18 11.64
C CYS A 203 1.42 18.52 12.08
N ASN A 204 2.37 18.51 13.04
CA ASN A 204 3.02 19.72 13.50
C ASN A 204 3.77 20.44 12.37
N ARG A 205 4.50 19.67 11.53
CA ARG A 205 5.21 20.22 10.38
C ARG A 205 4.25 20.83 9.36
N ILE A 206 3.12 20.17 9.08
CA ILE A 206 2.11 20.69 8.16
C ILE A 206 1.46 21.97 8.69
N ASN A 207 1.21 22.05 9.99
CA ASN A 207 0.69 23.26 10.63
C ASN A 207 1.64 24.46 10.40
N ASP A 208 2.94 24.27 10.64
CA ASP A 208 3.95 25.31 10.41
C ASP A 208 3.99 25.78 8.94
N ILE A 209 3.89 24.81 8.01
CA ILE A 209 3.83 25.11 6.57
C ILE A 209 2.60 25.94 6.25
N GLN A 210 1.42 25.53 6.71
CA GLN A 210 0.17 26.23 6.44
C GLN A 210 0.18 27.65 7.04
N ASP A 211 0.69 27.81 8.28
CA ASP A 211 0.82 29.13 8.91
C ASP A 211 1.72 30.10 8.13
N ASN A 212 2.75 29.57 7.43
CA ASN A 212 3.63 30.37 6.57
C ASN A 212 2.96 30.72 5.23
N LEU A 213 2.25 29.79 4.60
CA LEU A 213 1.55 30.02 3.34
C LEU A 213 0.40 31.03 3.51
N GLU A 214 -0.32 30.98 4.63
CA GLU A 214 -1.36 31.96 4.97
C GLU A 214 -0.85 33.39 5.07
N LYS A 215 0.36 33.59 5.62
CA LYS A 215 0.99 34.93 5.66
C LYS A 215 1.27 35.48 4.27
N GLN A 216 1.39 34.62 3.27
CA GLN A 216 1.58 34.95 1.86
C GLN A 216 0.26 34.97 1.07
N HIS A 217 -0.89 34.84 1.76
CA HIS A 217 -2.22 34.75 1.15
C HIS A 217 -2.38 33.56 0.19
N ILE A 218 -1.58 32.50 0.34
CA ILE A 218 -1.69 31.26 -0.43
C ILE A 218 -2.67 30.33 0.27
N ARG A 219 -3.76 30.01 -0.43
CA ARG A 219 -4.78 29.08 0.04
C ARG A 219 -4.45 27.64 -0.38
N VAL A 220 -4.51 26.71 0.59
CA VAL A 220 -4.36 25.28 0.36
C VAL A 220 -5.73 24.63 0.58
N GLU A 221 -6.35 24.12 -0.48
CA GLU A 221 -7.70 23.52 -0.42
C GLU A 221 -7.66 22.08 0.11
N ASN A 222 -6.58 21.36 -0.20
CA ASN A 222 -6.42 19.95 0.13
C ASN A 222 -5.07 19.69 0.78
N ILE A 223 -5.08 18.94 1.88
CA ILE A 223 -3.87 18.34 2.47
C ILE A 223 -3.98 16.83 2.25
N ASN A 224 -2.98 16.24 1.62
CA ASN A 224 -2.84 14.79 1.49
C ASN A 224 -1.65 14.34 2.32
N VAL A 225 -1.90 13.52 3.34
CA VAL A 225 -0.86 13.06 4.27
C VAL A 225 -0.26 11.71 3.87
N GLY A 226 -0.64 11.19 2.69
CA GLY A 226 -0.21 9.89 2.23
C GLY A 226 -0.79 8.75 3.07
N GLY A 227 -0.06 7.67 3.13
CA GLY A 227 -0.43 6.51 3.94
C GLY A 227 0.56 6.26 5.07
N GLY A 228 0.97 4.99 5.17
CA GLY A 228 2.03 4.57 6.08
C GLY A 228 1.56 3.73 7.24
N LEU A 229 0.28 3.75 7.61
CA LEU A 229 -0.24 2.93 8.71
C LEU A 229 0.13 1.45 8.53
N GLY A 230 0.77 0.89 9.55
CA GLY A 230 1.26 -0.48 9.58
C GLY A 230 0.22 -1.50 10.06
N ILE A 231 0.62 -2.77 10.02
CA ILE A 231 -0.15 -3.93 10.52
C ILE A 231 0.71 -4.77 11.45
N ASP A 232 0.09 -5.59 12.29
CA ASP A 232 0.80 -6.57 13.12
C ASP A 232 1.07 -7.85 12.34
N TYR A 233 2.29 -8.01 11.86
CA TYR A 233 2.72 -9.24 11.17
C TYR A 233 2.98 -10.41 12.12
N GLN A 234 3.25 -10.13 13.41
CA GLN A 234 3.57 -11.17 14.40
C GLN A 234 2.31 -11.89 14.90
N HIS A 235 1.23 -11.14 15.08
CA HIS A 235 0.00 -11.64 15.69
C HIS A 235 -1.23 -11.29 14.82
N PRO A 236 -1.31 -11.80 13.57
CA PRO A 236 -2.38 -11.42 12.63
C PRO A 236 -3.78 -11.72 13.14
N ASP A 237 -3.93 -12.74 14.00
CA ASP A 237 -5.24 -13.13 14.55
C ASP A 237 -5.64 -12.30 15.78
N ARG A 238 -4.68 -11.63 16.43
CA ARG A 238 -4.94 -10.81 17.62
C ARG A 238 -5.42 -9.42 17.24
N ILE A 239 -4.84 -8.84 16.19
CA ILE A 239 -5.18 -7.50 15.68
C ILE A 239 -5.35 -7.63 14.16
N PRO A 240 -6.45 -8.26 13.69
CA PRO A 240 -6.67 -8.46 12.27
C PRO A 240 -7.00 -7.15 11.54
N ILE A 241 -7.56 -6.16 12.25
CA ILE A 241 -7.89 -4.85 11.72
C ILE A 241 -7.03 -3.81 12.45
N PRO A 242 -6.27 -2.96 11.74
CA PRO A 242 -5.49 -1.88 12.33
C PRO A 242 -6.35 -0.89 13.13
N ASP A 243 -5.74 -0.21 14.09
CA ASP A 243 -6.43 0.83 14.87
C ASP A 243 -6.62 2.11 14.05
N PHE A 244 -7.60 2.07 13.14
CA PHE A 244 -7.99 3.25 12.34
C PHE A 244 -8.50 4.39 13.20
N LYS A 245 -9.10 4.09 14.36
CA LYS A 245 -9.55 5.12 15.28
C LYS A 245 -8.38 5.95 15.80
N ALA A 246 -7.36 5.30 16.35
CA ALA A 246 -6.16 6.00 16.81
C ALA A 246 -5.48 6.78 15.69
N TYR A 247 -5.44 6.20 14.47
CA TYR A 247 -4.84 6.82 13.30
C TYR A 247 -5.55 8.12 12.89
N PHE A 248 -6.87 8.08 12.66
CA PHE A 248 -7.62 9.28 12.26
C PHE A 248 -7.76 10.30 13.39
N ASP A 249 -7.96 9.83 14.63
CA ASP A 249 -7.99 10.72 15.80
C ASP A 249 -6.67 11.49 15.98
N THR A 250 -5.52 10.88 15.66
CA THR A 250 -4.21 11.58 15.71
C THR A 250 -4.22 12.79 14.79
N TYR A 251 -4.69 12.65 13.55
CA TYR A 251 -4.79 13.77 12.63
C TYR A 251 -5.84 14.80 13.07
N ALA A 252 -7.01 14.33 13.51
CA ALA A 252 -8.08 15.22 13.98
C ALA A 252 -7.68 16.09 15.17
N HIS A 253 -6.83 15.56 16.06
CA HIS A 253 -6.39 16.30 17.24
C HIS A 253 -5.17 17.20 16.97
N HIS A 254 -4.27 16.81 16.08
CA HIS A 254 -2.98 17.48 15.92
C HIS A 254 -2.86 18.33 14.66
N LEU A 255 -3.65 18.05 13.59
CA LEU A 255 -3.65 18.84 12.37
C LEU A 255 -4.74 19.92 12.41
N LYS A 256 -4.34 21.17 12.24
CA LYS A 256 -5.27 22.31 12.22
C LYS A 256 -5.77 22.52 10.80
N LEU A 257 -6.85 21.86 10.42
CA LEU A 257 -7.51 22.10 9.13
C LEU A 257 -8.11 23.51 9.07
N ARG A 258 -8.05 24.14 7.91
CA ARG A 258 -8.67 25.43 7.62
C ARG A 258 -10.12 25.23 7.17
N GLU A 259 -10.92 26.27 7.22
CA GLU A 259 -12.32 26.22 6.82
C GLU A 259 -12.48 25.71 5.39
N GLY A 260 -13.27 24.66 5.19
CA GLY A 260 -13.53 24.02 3.90
C GLY A 260 -12.38 23.16 3.35
N GLN A 261 -11.25 23.06 4.06
CA GLN A 261 -10.10 22.23 3.66
C GLN A 261 -10.42 20.75 3.83
N LYS A 262 -9.94 19.93 2.88
CA LYS A 262 -10.07 18.47 2.96
C LYS A 262 -8.75 17.82 3.33
N LEU A 263 -8.84 16.73 4.09
CA LEU A 263 -7.72 15.89 4.48
C LEU A 263 -7.81 14.53 3.77
N HIS A 264 -6.81 14.25 2.94
CA HIS A 264 -6.74 13.03 2.15
C HIS A 264 -5.71 12.05 2.74
N PHE A 265 -6.03 10.76 2.68
CA PHE A 265 -5.21 9.64 3.13
C PHE A 265 -5.02 8.65 1.99
N GLU A 266 -3.84 8.03 1.90
CA GLU A 266 -3.50 7.03 0.86
C GLU A 266 -3.15 5.70 1.53
N LEU A 267 -4.18 4.93 1.93
CA LEU A 267 -4.02 3.68 2.66
C LEU A 267 -3.87 2.50 1.71
N GLY A 268 -2.85 1.69 1.91
CA GLY A 268 -2.62 0.46 1.15
C GLY A 268 -2.53 -0.76 2.04
N ARG A 269 -1.36 -0.95 2.68
CA ARG A 269 -1.08 -2.09 3.56
C ARG A 269 -2.15 -2.31 4.62
N ALA A 270 -2.56 -1.26 5.30
CA ALA A 270 -3.54 -1.32 6.39
C ALA A 270 -4.91 -1.83 5.93
N VAL A 271 -5.25 -1.65 4.63
CA VAL A 271 -6.54 -2.10 4.08
C VAL A 271 -6.53 -3.58 3.74
N VAL A 272 -5.48 -4.07 3.05
CA VAL A 272 -5.49 -5.39 2.43
C VAL A 272 -4.46 -6.36 3.00
N GLY A 273 -3.54 -5.90 3.85
CA GLY A 273 -2.42 -6.73 4.29
C GLY A 273 -2.84 -7.98 5.04
N GLN A 274 -3.76 -7.85 6.00
CA GLN A 274 -4.16 -8.93 6.89
C GLN A 274 -5.14 -9.92 6.23
N MET A 275 -5.94 -9.49 5.26
CA MET A 275 -6.92 -10.35 4.60
C MET A 275 -6.29 -11.44 3.73
N GLY A 276 -5.02 -11.28 3.33
CA GLY A 276 -4.38 -12.18 2.37
C GLY A 276 -3.35 -13.12 3.01
N SER A 277 -3.33 -14.35 2.54
CA SER A 277 -2.32 -15.35 2.86
C SER A 277 -1.84 -16.05 1.60
N LEU A 278 -0.53 -16.27 1.46
CA LEU A 278 0.01 -17.15 0.44
C LEU A 278 -0.10 -18.59 0.94
N ILE A 279 -0.83 -19.42 0.20
CA ILE A 279 -1.00 -20.85 0.48
C ILE A 279 -0.07 -21.63 -0.44
N THR A 280 0.73 -22.49 0.16
CA THR A 280 1.73 -23.31 -0.52
C THR A 280 1.68 -24.74 -0.02
N ARG A 281 2.22 -25.66 -0.79
CA ARG A 281 2.25 -27.09 -0.43
C ARG A 281 3.69 -27.54 -0.19
N THR A 282 3.90 -28.33 0.85
CA THR A 282 5.19 -28.95 1.14
C THR A 282 5.49 -30.01 0.09
N LEU A 283 6.60 -29.83 -0.63
CA LEU A 283 7.12 -30.80 -1.59
C LEU A 283 7.93 -31.87 -0.89
N TYR A 284 8.87 -31.43 -0.03
CA TYR A 284 9.79 -32.32 0.69
C TYR A 284 10.14 -31.77 2.05
N VAL A 285 10.40 -32.68 3.01
CA VAL A 285 11.11 -32.38 4.24
C VAL A 285 12.52 -32.97 4.08
N LYS A 286 13.54 -32.10 4.11
CA LYS A 286 14.94 -32.51 3.95
C LYS A 286 15.66 -32.38 5.27
N GLN A 287 16.20 -33.51 5.75
CA GLN A 287 17.08 -33.51 6.91
C GLN A 287 18.49 -33.11 6.49
N GLY A 288 18.98 -32.00 7.03
CA GLY A 288 20.40 -31.61 6.95
C GLY A 288 21.18 -32.13 8.15
N THR A 289 22.45 -31.78 8.20
CA THR A 289 23.35 -32.20 9.32
C THR A 289 23.02 -31.49 10.65
N ALA A 290 22.57 -30.23 10.58
CA ALA A 290 22.29 -29.39 11.76
C ALA A 290 20.86 -28.89 11.85
N LYS A 291 20.04 -29.02 10.79
CA LYS A 291 18.70 -28.48 10.70
C LYS A 291 17.83 -29.20 9.68
N GLN A 292 16.52 -28.97 9.77
CA GLN A 292 15.56 -29.48 8.81
C GLN A 292 15.08 -28.36 7.88
N PHE A 293 14.76 -28.74 6.65
CA PHE A 293 14.17 -27.85 5.65
C PHE A 293 12.77 -28.32 5.28
N ALA A 294 11.79 -27.44 5.41
CA ALA A 294 10.50 -27.60 4.77
C ALA A 294 10.58 -26.90 3.39
N ILE A 295 10.68 -27.71 2.33
CA ILE A 295 10.76 -27.23 0.96
C ILE A 295 9.34 -27.15 0.43
N VAL A 296 8.88 -25.94 0.11
CA VAL A 296 7.54 -25.68 -0.39
C VAL A 296 7.54 -25.35 -1.88
N ASP A 297 6.38 -25.38 -2.54
CA ASP A 297 6.24 -25.05 -3.95
C ASP A 297 6.15 -23.56 -4.26
N ALA A 298 5.84 -22.72 -3.27
CA ALA A 298 6.01 -21.28 -3.38
C ALA A 298 7.47 -20.86 -3.23
N GLY A 299 7.87 -19.79 -3.90
CA GLY A 299 9.20 -19.21 -3.80
C GLY A 299 9.18 -17.68 -3.72
N MET A 300 10.37 -17.09 -3.76
CA MET A 300 10.52 -15.63 -3.84
C MET A 300 9.83 -15.03 -5.07
N THR A 301 9.54 -15.83 -6.08
CA THR A 301 8.76 -15.46 -7.26
C THR A 301 7.29 -15.21 -6.94
N ASP A 302 6.77 -15.81 -5.88
CA ASP A 302 5.39 -15.69 -5.45
C ASP A 302 5.23 -14.68 -4.33
N LEU A 303 6.20 -14.58 -3.42
CA LEU A 303 6.26 -13.59 -2.34
C LEU A 303 7.70 -13.12 -2.14
N ILE A 304 8.08 -12.04 -2.84
CA ILE A 304 9.46 -11.51 -2.86
C ILE A 304 9.90 -10.87 -1.54
N ARG A 305 8.95 -10.44 -0.70
CA ARG A 305 9.20 -9.57 0.45
C ARG A 305 10.23 -10.09 1.47
N PRO A 306 10.24 -11.38 1.85
CA PRO A 306 11.30 -11.91 2.72
C PRO A 306 12.70 -11.76 2.11
N ALA A 307 12.87 -12.06 0.82
CA ALA A 307 14.16 -11.95 0.13
C ALA A 307 14.57 -10.48 -0.09
N LEU A 308 13.64 -9.60 -0.47
CA LEU A 308 13.93 -8.21 -0.84
C LEU A 308 14.09 -7.28 0.37
N TYR A 309 13.26 -7.44 1.39
CA TYR A 309 13.17 -6.54 2.54
C TYR A 309 13.49 -7.20 3.87
N GLN A 310 13.80 -8.50 3.88
CA GLN A 310 13.87 -9.31 5.11
C GLN A 310 12.56 -9.24 5.93
N ALA A 311 11.44 -9.08 5.20
CA ALA A 311 10.13 -8.92 5.82
C ALA A 311 9.69 -10.22 6.50
N TYR A 312 9.16 -10.08 7.71
CA TYR A 312 8.56 -11.18 8.42
C TYR A 312 7.13 -11.44 7.92
N HIS A 313 6.80 -12.71 7.76
CA HIS A 313 5.43 -13.22 7.63
C HIS A 313 5.27 -14.40 8.58
N LYS A 314 4.20 -14.42 9.37
CA LYS A 314 3.91 -15.57 10.22
C LYS A 314 3.64 -16.78 9.32
N ILE A 315 4.33 -17.89 9.60
CA ILE A 315 4.20 -19.14 8.85
C ILE A 315 3.51 -20.17 9.73
N GLU A 316 2.54 -20.89 9.17
CA GLU A 316 1.76 -21.90 9.89
C GLU A 316 1.57 -23.14 9.03
N ASN A 317 1.78 -24.32 9.59
CA ASN A 317 1.27 -25.57 9.02
C ASN A 317 -0.24 -25.64 9.35
N ILE A 318 -1.08 -25.59 8.32
CA ILE A 318 -2.54 -25.57 8.45
C ILE A 318 -3.19 -26.93 8.18
N SER A 319 -2.40 -27.97 7.99
CA SER A 319 -2.87 -29.33 7.67
C SER A 319 -3.06 -30.22 8.89
N ASN A 320 -2.30 -30.01 9.96
CA ASN A 320 -2.34 -30.84 11.17
C ASN A 320 -2.00 -30.04 12.45
N ASP A 321 -2.21 -30.66 13.60
CA ASP A 321 -1.94 -30.12 14.93
C ASP A 321 -0.87 -30.96 15.66
N ASP A 322 0.06 -31.60 14.93
CA ASP A 322 1.13 -32.43 15.49
C ASP A 322 2.12 -31.63 16.35
N ALA A 323 2.95 -32.33 17.09
CA ALA A 323 3.99 -31.70 17.92
C ALA A 323 4.91 -30.80 17.07
N LYS A 324 5.30 -29.68 17.63
CA LYS A 324 6.16 -28.72 16.91
C LYS A 324 7.58 -29.21 16.72
N GLN A 325 8.13 -28.89 15.56
CA GLN A 325 9.53 -29.06 15.21
C GLN A 325 10.04 -27.78 14.52
N THR A 326 11.34 -27.57 14.54
CA THR A 326 11.98 -26.36 13.97
C THR A 326 12.44 -26.61 12.54
N TYR A 327 12.08 -25.72 11.61
CA TYR A 327 12.40 -25.79 10.18
C TYR A 327 12.96 -24.47 9.64
N ASP A 328 13.84 -24.57 8.64
CA ASP A 328 13.99 -23.49 7.66
C ASP A 328 12.94 -23.72 6.56
N VAL A 329 12.08 -22.73 6.31
CA VAL A 329 11.06 -22.79 5.25
C VAL A 329 11.61 -22.14 4.00
N VAL A 330 11.76 -22.92 2.92
CA VAL A 330 12.47 -22.53 1.71
C VAL A 330 11.65 -22.87 0.46
N GLY A 331 11.82 -22.04 -0.58
CA GLY A 331 11.17 -22.26 -1.87
C GLY A 331 12.01 -23.10 -2.85
N PRO A 332 11.50 -23.28 -4.09
CA PRO A 332 12.11 -24.09 -5.12
C PRO A 332 13.01 -23.31 -6.08
N ILE A 333 13.17 -22.00 -5.89
CA ILE A 333 13.93 -21.15 -6.81
C ILE A 333 15.43 -21.44 -6.69
N CYS A 334 16.13 -21.42 -7.81
CA CYS A 334 17.56 -21.72 -7.87
C CYS A 334 18.44 -20.54 -7.38
N GLU A 335 18.10 -20.04 -6.19
CA GLU A 335 18.75 -18.92 -5.51
C GLU A 335 18.85 -19.21 -4.01
N SER A 336 20.00 -18.94 -3.38
CA SER A 336 20.18 -19.12 -1.94
C SER A 336 19.36 -18.13 -1.09
N SER A 337 18.87 -17.07 -1.71
CA SER A 337 17.96 -16.07 -1.12
C SER A 337 16.51 -16.52 -1.04
N ASP A 338 16.14 -17.65 -1.66
CA ASP A 338 14.77 -18.18 -1.68
C ASP A 338 14.44 -18.88 -0.34
N VAL A 339 14.40 -18.09 0.71
CA VAL A 339 14.13 -18.49 2.09
C VAL A 339 13.02 -17.59 2.65
N PHE A 340 11.91 -18.19 3.05
CA PHE A 340 10.84 -17.46 3.71
C PHE A 340 11.12 -17.15 5.17
N ALA A 341 11.65 -18.13 5.90
CA ALA A 341 12.08 -17.95 7.28
C ALA A 341 13.08 -19.05 7.70
N LYS A 342 13.86 -18.74 8.72
CA LYS A 342 14.84 -19.66 9.34
C LYS A 342 14.43 -19.97 10.77
N ALA A 343 14.66 -21.22 11.19
CA ALA A 343 14.43 -21.71 12.55
C ALA A 343 12.99 -21.39 13.05
N VAL A 344 11.99 -21.73 12.23
CA VAL A 344 10.56 -21.54 12.56
C VAL A 344 10.00 -22.79 13.20
N ASP A 345 9.29 -22.65 14.33
CA ASP A 345 8.59 -23.74 14.97
C ASP A 345 7.21 -23.93 14.34
N LEU A 346 7.06 -25.03 13.62
CA LEU A 346 5.82 -25.45 12.97
C LEU A 346 5.35 -26.78 13.53
N ASN A 347 4.04 -27.04 13.48
CA ASN A 347 3.51 -28.40 13.64
C ASN A 347 4.26 -29.31 12.65
N THR A 348 4.58 -30.54 13.05
CA THR A 348 5.41 -31.45 12.24
C THR A 348 4.97 -31.45 10.78
N VAL A 349 5.90 -31.14 9.89
CA VAL A 349 5.62 -30.97 8.47
C VAL A 349 5.78 -32.28 7.73
N HIS A 350 4.77 -32.63 6.92
CA HIS A 350 4.79 -33.79 6.04
C HIS A 350 4.67 -33.36 4.58
N ARG A 351 5.13 -34.23 3.67
CA ARG A 351 4.92 -34.00 2.25
C ARG A 351 3.41 -33.90 1.95
N GLY A 352 3.02 -32.84 1.23
CA GLY A 352 1.64 -32.55 0.85
C GLY A 352 0.91 -31.63 1.81
N ASP A 353 1.49 -31.33 2.99
CA ASP A 353 0.90 -30.38 3.93
C ASP A 353 0.80 -28.98 3.32
N PHE A 354 -0.31 -28.32 3.60
CA PHE A 354 -0.48 -26.90 3.31
C PHE A 354 0.20 -26.05 4.37
N ILE A 355 1.01 -25.09 3.89
CA ILE A 355 1.64 -24.07 4.70
C ILE A 355 1.05 -22.73 4.31
N ALA A 356 0.67 -21.91 5.28
CA ALA A 356 0.19 -20.56 5.07
C ALA A 356 1.23 -19.53 5.50
N LEU A 357 1.56 -18.57 4.60
CA LEU A 357 2.33 -17.36 4.93
C LEU A 357 1.32 -16.23 5.08
N ARG A 358 1.13 -15.76 6.33
CA ARG A 358 0.07 -14.84 6.74
C ARG A 358 0.40 -13.39 6.37
N SER A 359 -0.62 -12.54 6.39
CA SER A 359 -0.48 -11.09 6.16
C SER A 359 0.21 -10.75 4.84
N ALA A 360 -0.09 -11.52 3.79
CA ALA A 360 0.49 -11.39 2.45
C ALA A 360 -0.43 -10.66 1.45
N GLY A 361 -1.54 -10.08 1.90
CA GLY A 361 -2.51 -9.40 1.05
C GLY A 361 -2.00 -8.12 0.42
N ALA A 362 -0.99 -7.48 1.01
CA ALA A 362 -0.34 -6.29 0.46
C ALA A 362 1.07 -6.61 -0.04
N TYR A 363 1.40 -6.14 -1.25
CA TYR A 363 2.73 -6.28 -1.86
C TYR A 363 3.19 -7.74 -2.00
N GLY A 364 2.24 -8.66 -2.13
CA GLY A 364 2.45 -10.08 -2.39
C GLY A 364 2.19 -10.39 -3.87
N GLU A 365 0.96 -10.78 -4.23
CA GLU A 365 0.56 -11.14 -5.60
C GLU A 365 1.02 -10.11 -6.64
N ILE A 366 0.86 -8.82 -6.35
CA ILE A 366 1.20 -7.73 -7.28
C ILE A 366 2.71 -7.63 -7.59
N MET A 367 3.57 -8.15 -6.74
CA MET A 367 5.04 -8.16 -6.93
C MET A 367 5.55 -9.51 -7.42
N ALA A 368 4.68 -10.46 -7.73
CA ALA A 368 5.08 -11.77 -8.22
C ALA A 368 5.76 -11.67 -9.59
N SER A 369 6.63 -12.62 -9.89
CA SER A 369 7.42 -12.65 -11.11
C SER A 369 7.48 -14.04 -11.72
N GLN A 370 7.92 -14.12 -12.98
CA GLN A 370 8.06 -15.37 -13.73
C GLN A 370 9.50 -15.89 -13.77
N TYR A 371 10.34 -15.49 -12.82
CA TYR A 371 11.70 -15.99 -12.74
C TYR A 371 11.72 -17.52 -12.63
N ASN A 372 12.71 -18.19 -13.20
CA ASN A 372 12.76 -19.63 -13.48
C ASN A 372 11.58 -20.15 -14.33
N CYS A 373 10.95 -19.30 -15.15
CA CYS A 373 9.80 -19.63 -15.99
C CYS A 373 8.59 -20.17 -15.21
N ARG A 374 8.41 -19.75 -13.96
CA ARG A 374 7.28 -20.16 -13.13
C ARG A 374 6.03 -19.38 -13.47
N LYS A 375 4.87 -19.99 -13.26
CA LYS A 375 3.58 -19.31 -13.41
C LYS A 375 3.42 -18.24 -12.30
N LEU A 376 2.67 -17.19 -12.61
CA LEU A 376 2.22 -16.25 -11.56
C LEU A 376 1.17 -16.95 -10.68
N PRO A 377 1.19 -16.70 -9.36
CA PRO A 377 0.16 -17.20 -8.47
C PRO A 377 -1.19 -16.54 -8.76
N ILE A 378 -2.28 -17.24 -8.50
CA ILE A 378 -3.65 -16.75 -8.67
C ILE A 378 -4.21 -16.36 -7.29
N GLY A 379 -4.93 -15.24 -7.21
CA GLY A 379 -5.66 -14.84 -6.01
C GLY A 379 -7.11 -15.30 -6.05
N TYR A 380 -7.56 -15.98 -5.01
CA TYR A 380 -8.94 -16.43 -4.82
C TYR A 380 -9.56 -15.73 -3.60
N MET A 381 -10.76 -15.20 -3.76
CA MET A 381 -11.55 -14.68 -2.65
C MET A 381 -12.23 -15.82 -1.90
N SER A 382 -12.42 -15.70 -0.59
CA SER A 382 -13.03 -16.73 0.25
C SER A 382 -14.48 -17.06 -0.13
N ASP A 383 -15.20 -16.10 -0.71
CA ASP A 383 -16.57 -16.25 -1.20
C ASP A 383 -16.65 -16.92 -2.59
N GLU A 384 -15.53 -17.15 -3.26
CA GLU A 384 -15.44 -17.88 -4.53
C GLU A 384 -15.11 -19.37 -4.34
N LEU A 385 -14.74 -19.78 -3.14
CA LEU A 385 -14.33 -21.15 -2.79
C LEU A 385 -15.46 -21.95 -2.02
#